data_63b269e6c62894bbbd7db8cad5c3e3ca
#
_entry.id   63b269e6c62894bbbd7db8cad5c3e3ca
#
_cell.length_a   1.000
_cell.length_b   1.000
_cell.length_c   1.000
_cell.angle_alpha   90.00
_cell.angle_beta   90.00
_cell.angle_gamma   90.00
#
_symmetry.space_group_name_H-M   'P 1'
#
loop_
_entity.id
_entity.type
_entity.pdbx_description
1 polymer ?
#
loop_
_entity_poly.entity_id
_entity_poly.type
_entity_poly.pdbx_seq_one_letter_code
_entity_poly.pdbx_strand_id
1 'polypeptide(L)'
;MKKTNKSAGVQYKLIFYYALFALLPMFLIAVFTYGNMKKIQLERLYEELSYQMEHTIKNLDEKANSYYAASNMFYMDNTLQSYLTADYSKRGYEDLYSYVDDLFSNVKTFNPDITKISVYTSNPTLPQD
;
A
#
# COMPACT_ATOMS: atom_id res chain seq x y z
N MET A 1 -66.37 -16.74 -49.44
CA MET A 1 -65.32 -15.74 -49.50
C MET A 1 -64.24 -16.05 -48.43
N LYS A 2 -63.14 -16.68 -48.86
CA LYS A 2 -61.98 -16.96 -48.02
C LYS A 2 -60.72 -16.54 -48.76
N LYS A 3 -60.39 -15.23 -48.70
CA LYS A 3 -59.18 -14.65 -49.29
C LYS A 3 -58.58 -13.64 -48.31
N THR A 4 -57.90 -14.03 -47.25
CA THR A 4 -57.17 -13.04 -46.46
C THR A 4 -56.01 -13.63 -45.60
N ASN A 5 -55.62 -14.89 -45.70
CA ASN A 5 -54.57 -15.42 -44.80
C ASN A 5 -53.18 -15.63 -45.41
N LYS A 6 -52.98 -15.44 -46.73
CA LYS A 6 -51.66 -15.58 -47.35
C LYS A 6 -50.79 -14.32 -47.27
N SER A 7 -51.36 -13.12 -47.25
CA SER A 7 -50.62 -11.85 -47.20
C SER A 7 -50.08 -11.59 -45.83
N ALA A 8 -50.75 -11.95 -44.73
CA ALA A 8 -50.28 -11.78 -43.37
C ALA A 8 -49.05 -12.61 -43.14
N GLY A 9 -48.94 -13.85 -43.58
CA GLY A 9 -47.75 -14.71 -43.40
C GLY A 9 -46.52 -14.19 -44.13
N VAL A 10 -46.69 -13.51 -45.26
CA VAL A 10 -45.54 -12.89 -45.97
C VAL A 10 -45.07 -11.62 -45.26
N GLN A 11 -45.99 -10.82 -44.76
CA GLN A 11 -45.63 -9.60 -43.99
C GLN A 11 -44.86 -9.93 -42.72
N TYR A 12 -45.28 -10.93 -41.93
CA TYR A 12 -44.54 -11.37 -40.73
C TYR A 12 -43.14 -11.90 -41.04
N LYS A 13 -42.96 -12.63 -42.12
CA LYS A 13 -41.64 -13.09 -42.57
C LYS A 13 -40.74 -11.92 -42.96
N LEU A 14 -41.28 -10.94 -43.66
CA LEU A 14 -40.52 -9.77 -44.10
C LEU A 14 -40.09 -8.91 -42.91
N ILE A 15 -40.97 -8.67 -41.94
CA ILE A 15 -40.65 -7.97 -40.70
C ILE A 15 -39.60 -8.72 -39.90
N PHE A 16 -39.72 -10.05 -39.80
CA PHE A 16 -38.75 -10.88 -39.10
C PHE A 16 -37.35 -10.82 -39.73
N TYR A 17 -37.26 -10.91 -41.05
CA TYR A 17 -35.97 -10.77 -41.74
C TYR A 17 -35.38 -9.36 -41.60
N TYR A 18 -36.19 -8.34 -41.61
CA TYR A 18 -35.76 -6.96 -41.43
C TYR A 18 -35.23 -6.74 -40.00
N ALA A 19 -35.93 -7.23 -38.98
CA ALA A 19 -35.52 -7.18 -37.60
C ALA A 19 -34.22 -7.98 -37.36
N LEU A 20 -34.13 -9.17 -37.94
CA LEU A 20 -32.91 -10.00 -37.84
C LEU A 20 -31.70 -9.31 -38.49
N PHE A 21 -31.88 -8.70 -39.66
CA PHE A 21 -30.81 -8.01 -40.37
C PHE A 21 -30.35 -6.72 -39.69
N ALA A 22 -31.26 -6.06 -38.94
CA ALA A 22 -30.90 -4.89 -38.13
C ALA A 22 -30.26 -5.26 -36.79
N LEU A 23 -30.74 -6.32 -36.13
CA LEU A 23 -30.21 -6.72 -34.80
C LEU A 23 -28.87 -7.45 -34.87
N LEU A 24 -28.62 -8.20 -35.94
CA LEU A 24 -27.41 -9.01 -36.09
C LEU A 24 -26.11 -8.16 -36.06
N PRO A 25 -25.98 -7.06 -36.81
CA PRO A 25 -24.80 -6.22 -36.74
C PRO A 25 -24.64 -5.52 -35.38
N MET A 26 -25.75 -5.10 -34.73
CA MET A 26 -25.70 -4.53 -33.39
C MET A 26 -25.17 -5.55 -32.37
N PHE A 27 -25.61 -6.80 -32.46
CA PHE A 27 -25.12 -7.87 -31.57
C PHE A 27 -23.64 -8.15 -31.79
N LEU A 28 -23.18 -8.21 -33.03
CA LEU A 28 -21.77 -8.40 -33.35
C LEU A 28 -20.88 -7.27 -32.78
N ILE A 29 -21.32 -6.02 -32.94
CA ILE A 29 -20.63 -4.86 -32.40
C ILE A 29 -20.57 -4.94 -30.86
N ALA A 30 -21.67 -5.28 -30.22
CA ALA A 30 -21.74 -5.39 -28.76
C ALA A 30 -20.76 -6.47 -28.23
N VAL A 31 -20.75 -7.65 -28.86
CA VAL A 31 -19.83 -8.75 -28.48
C VAL A 31 -18.35 -8.35 -28.68
N PHE A 32 -18.03 -7.73 -29.80
CA PHE A 32 -16.68 -7.27 -30.11
C PHE A 32 -16.22 -6.17 -29.13
N THR A 33 -17.09 -5.20 -28.86
CA THR A 33 -16.81 -4.11 -27.92
C THR A 33 -16.61 -4.64 -26.51
N TYR A 34 -17.46 -5.57 -26.06
CA TYR A 34 -17.34 -6.19 -24.74
C TYR A 34 -16.03 -6.96 -24.57
N GLY A 35 -15.62 -7.72 -25.58
CA GLY A 35 -14.34 -8.45 -25.57
C GLY A 35 -13.12 -7.53 -25.48
N ASN A 36 -13.10 -6.46 -26.25
CA ASN A 36 -12.04 -5.47 -26.23
C ASN A 36 -12.01 -4.69 -24.90
N MET A 37 -13.16 -4.29 -24.39
CA MET A 37 -13.26 -3.59 -23.12
C MET A 37 -12.72 -4.43 -21.97
N LYS A 38 -13.06 -5.70 -21.92
CA LYS A 38 -12.56 -6.63 -20.91
C LYS A 38 -11.03 -6.76 -20.94
N LYS A 39 -10.45 -6.84 -22.12
CA LYS A 39 -9.00 -6.90 -22.29
C LYS A 39 -8.31 -5.62 -21.79
N ILE A 40 -8.81 -4.46 -22.22
CA ILE A 40 -8.28 -3.16 -21.80
C ILE A 40 -8.38 -2.96 -20.27
N GLN A 41 -9.50 -3.37 -19.67
CA GLN A 41 -9.69 -3.28 -18.22
C GLN A 41 -8.71 -4.18 -17.46
N LEU A 42 -8.45 -5.40 -17.95
CA LEU A 42 -7.48 -6.30 -17.37
C LEU A 42 -6.05 -5.73 -17.45
N GLU A 43 -5.65 -5.23 -18.61
CA GLU A 43 -4.33 -4.60 -18.80
C GLU A 43 -4.14 -3.42 -17.83
N ARG A 44 -5.12 -2.52 -17.74
CA ARG A 44 -5.07 -1.39 -16.79
C ARG A 44 -5.00 -1.85 -15.34
N LEU A 45 -5.74 -2.88 -14.97
CA LEU A 45 -5.71 -3.43 -13.63
C LEU A 45 -4.32 -4.00 -13.28
N TYR A 46 -3.69 -4.71 -14.22
CA TYR A 46 -2.34 -5.22 -14.02
C TYR A 46 -1.30 -4.10 -13.90
N GLU A 47 -1.38 -3.07 -14.72
CA GLU A 47 -0.51 -1.89 -14.63
C GLU A 47 -0.68 -1.17 -13.30
N GLU A 48 -1.92 -0.95 -12.86
CA GLU A 48 -2.22 -0.30 -11.59
C GLU A 48 -1.72 -1.11 -10.38
N LEU A 49 -1.95 -2.43 -10.38
CA LEU A 49 -1.45 -3.32 -9.33
C LEU A 49 0.08 -3.34 -9.29
N SER A 50 0.73 -3.39 -10.44
CA SER A 50 2.19 -3.36 -10.54
C SER A 50 2.75 -2.06 -9.96
N TYR A 51 2.16 -0.93 -10.33
CA TYR A 51 2.53 0.38 -9.80
C TYR A 51 2.33 0.48 -8.28
N GLN A 52 1.20 0.00 -7.77
CA GLN A 52 0.93 -0.02 -6.33
C GLN A 52 1.91 -0.92 -5.57
N MET A 53 2.26 -2.08 -6.12
CA MET A 53 3.27 -2.97 -5.53
C MET A 53 4.65 -2.29 -5.48
N GLU A 54 5.10 -1.70 -6.57
CA GLU A 54 6.39 -1.00 -6.63
C GLU A 54 6.45 0.15 -5.61
N HIS A 55 5.38 0.95 -5.54
CA HIS A 55 5.27 2.03 -4.56
C HIS A 55 5.28 1.52 -3.12
N THR A 56 4.61 0.40 -2.86
CA THR A 56 4.58 -0.22 -1.52
C THR A 56 5.96 -0.74 -1.12
N ILE A 57 6.66 -1.42 -2.03
CA ILE A 57 8.02 -1.91 -1.80
C ILE A 57 8.97 -0.74 -1.50
N LYS A 58 8.90 0.32 -2.29
CA LYS A 58 9.71 1.53 -2.08
C LYS A 58 9.43 2.16 -0.71
N ASN A 59 8.18 2.32 -0.32
CA ASN A 59 7.80 2.85 0.98
C ASN A 59 8.32 1.99 2.14
N LEU A 60 8.28 0.66 1.99
CA LEU A 60 8.81 -0.27 2.98
C LEU A 60 10.33 -0.14 3.10
N ASP A 61 11.04 -0.03 1.98
CA ASP A 61 12.49 0.15 1.95
C ASP A 61 12.89 1.48 2.61
N GLU A 62 12.21 2.57 2.27
CA GLU A 62 12.42 3.88 2.88
C GLU A 62 12.19 3.85 4.39
N LYS A 63 11.12 3.18 4.86
CA LYS A 63 10.87 3.00 6.30
C LYS A 63 11.92 2.14 6.98
N ALA A 64 12.33 1.04 6.38
CA ALA A 64 13.39 0.19 6.92
C ALA A 64 14.71 0.96 7.05
N ASN A 65 15.08 1.73 6.03
CA ASN A 65 16.28 2.56 6.05
C ASN A 65 16.19 3.67 7.11
N SER A 66 15.01 4.26 7.30
CA SER A 66 14.79 5.25 8.36
C SER A 66 14.94 4.66 9.75
N TYR A 67 14.41 3.46 10.01
CA TYR A 67 14.58 2.76 11.29
C TYR A 67 16.03 2.33 11.53
N TYR A 68 16.72 1.89 10.47
CA TYR A 68 18.12 1.58 10.55
C TYR A 68 18.98 2.81 10.89
N ALA A 69 18.70 3.95 10.25
CA ALA A 69 19.35 5.21 10.54
C ALA A 69 19.09 5.67 11.99
N ALA A 70 17.86 5.55 12.48
CA ALA A 70 17.50 5.83 13.86
C ALA A 70 18.26 4.92 14.84
N SER A 71 18.34 3.62 14.57
CA SER A 71 19.13 2.67 15.40
C SER A 71 20.61 3.03 15.43
N ASN A 72 21.19 3.36 14.27
CA ASN A 72 22.59 3.76 14.19
C ASN A 72 22.88 5.06 14.96
N MET A 73 21.94 5.98 14.99
CA MET A 73 22.06 7.22 15.76
C MET A 73 22.32 6.91 17.26
N PHE A 74 21.54 5.99 17.83
CA PHE A 74 21.75 5.55 19.22
C PHE A 74 23.06 4.78 19.40
N TYR A 75 23.37 3.87 18.46
CA TYR A 75 24.54 3.02 18.57
C TYR A 75 25.86 3.80 18.44
N MET A 76 25.90 4.83 17.59
CA MET A 76 27.09 5.65 17.34
C MET A 76 27.21 6.87 18.25
N ASP A 77 26.23 7.09 19.13
CA ASP A 77 26.25 8.22 20.04
C ASP A 77 27.24 8.02 21.18
N ASN A 78 28.40 8.65 21.08
CA ASN A 78 29.48 8.57 22.10
C ASN A 78 29.02 9.13 23.44
N THR A 79 28.14 10.12 23.47
CA THR A 79 27.63 10.70 24.72
C THR A 79 26.73 9.70 25.42
N LEU A 80 25.80 9.08 24.68
CA LEU A 80 24.99 8.00 25.22
C LEU A 80 25.84 6.85 25.75
N GLN A 81 26.85 6.41 24.98
CA GLN A 81 27.76 5.35 25.43
C GLN A 81 28.49 5.72 26.69
N SER A 82 28.96 6.99 26.84
CA SER A 82 29.62 7.45 28.05
C SER A 82 28.69 7.43 29.25
N TYR A 83 27.44 7.79 29.10
CA TYR A 83 26.41 7.67 30.13
C TYR A 83 26.12 6.21 30.48
N LEU A 84 25.98 5.33 29.51
CA LEU A 84 25.66 3.91 29.74
C LEU A 84 26.82 3.16 30.44
N THR A 85 28.05 3.62 30.31
CA THR A 85 29.25 3.01 30.94
C THR A 85 29.65 3.68 32.23
N ALA A 86 29.05 4.80 32.61
CA ALA A 86 29.38 5.53 33.84
C ALA A 86 28.99 4.75 35.10
N ASP A 87 29.73 4.98 36.21
CA ASP A 87 29.39 4.39 37.51
C ASP A 87 28.37 5.25 38.25
N TYR A 88 27.17 4.69 38.45
CA TYR A 88 26.04 5.35 39.13
C TYR A 88 25.91 4.95 40.62
N SER A 89 26.85 4.24 41.20
CA SER A 89 26.81 3.85 42.62
C SER A 89 26.72 5.05 43.57
N LYS A 90 27.19 6.22 43.12
CA LYS A 90 27.22 7.47 43.92
C LYS A 90 26.66 8.68 43.21
N ARG A 91 26.03 8.48 42.05
CA ARG A 91 25.52 9.54 41.16
C ARG A 91 24.08 9.27 40.80
N GLY A 92 23.29 10.33 40.65
CA GLY A 92 21.91 10.21 40.14
C GLY A 92 21.86 9.90 38.65
N TYR A 93 20.68 9.46 38.20
CA TYR A 93 20.41 9.09 36.77
C TYR A 93 19.80 10.25 35.97
N GLU A 94 19.57 11.41 36.58
CA GLU A 94 18.77 12.49 35.97
C GLU A 94 19.34 12.95 34.62
N ASP A 95 20.67 13.10 34.56
CA ASP A 95 21.35 13.52 33.32
C ASP A 95 21.21 12.48 32.21
N LEU A 96 21.27 11.19 32.55
CA LEU A 96 21.06 10.09 31.58
C LEU A 96 19.64 10.07 31.08
N TYR A 97 18.67 10.15 31.98
CA TYR A 97 17.25 10.14 31.59
C TYR A 97 16.89 11.36 30.72
N SER A 98 17.36 12.56 31.11
CA SER A 98 17.15 13.75 30.30
C SER A 98 17.74 13.62 28.90
N TYR A 99 18.96 13.09 28.80
CA TYR A 99 19.61 12.90 27.51
C TYR A 99 18.91 11.86 26.64
N VAL A 100 18.50 10.74 27.22
CA VAL A 100 17.76 9.68 26.51
C VAL A 100 16.41 10.18 26.04
N ASP A 101 15.70 10.98 26.86
CA ASP A 101 14.40 11.55 26.50
C ASP A 101 14.51 12.55 25.34
N ASP A 102 15.52 13.42 25.37
CA ASP A 102 15.83 14.33 24.28
C ASP A 102 16.15 13.58 22.97
N LEU A 103 16.99 12.55 23.07
CA LEU A 103 17.39 11.73 21.92
C LEU A 103 16.17 10.98 21.34
N PHE A 104 15.34 10.41 22.21
CA PHE A 104 14.11 9.75 21.83
C PHE A 104 13.13 10.72 21.17
N SER A 105 12.97 11.90 21.72
CA SER A 105 12.10 12.95 21.21
C SER A 105 12.52 13.38 19.79
N ASN A 106 13.83 13.53 19.57
CA ASN A 106 14.39 13.83 18.26
C ASN A 106 14.09 12.71 17.23
N VAL A 107 14.35 11.45 17.60
CA VAL A 107 14.08 10.31 16.71
C VAL A 107 12.59 10.21 16.39
N LYS A 108 11.71 10.40 17.38
CA LYS A 108 10.27 10.36 17.22
C LYS A 108 9.75 11.48 16.30
N THR A 109 10.39 12.64 16.29
CA THR A 109 10.04 13.76 15.40
C THR A 109 10.21 13.37 13.93
N PHE A 110 11.27 12.62 13.61
CA PHE A 110 11.53 12.15 12.24
C PHE A 110 10.85 10.82 11.91
N ASN A 111 10.49 10.04 12.94
CA ASN A 111 9.88 8.71 12.82
C ASN A 111 8.69 8.59 13.76
N PRO A 112 7.55 9.23 13.47
CA PRO A 112 6.39 9.26 14.38
C PRO A 112 5.79 7.88 14.65
N ASP A 113 6.07 6.91 13.78
CA ASP A 113 5.61 5.52 13.93
C ASP A 113 6.39 4.74 15.02
N ILE A 114 7.53 5.26 15.49
CA ILE A 114 8.29 4.65 16.59
C ILE A 114 7.60 4.99 17.92
N THR A 115 6.99 4.00 18.51
CA THR A 115 6.26 4.14 19.78
C THR A 115 7.12 3.89 21.00
N LYS A 116 8.15 3.05 20.86
CA LYS A 116 9.05 2.66 21.96
C LYS A 116 10.46 2.39 21.46
N ILE A 117 11.44 2.89 22.17
CA ILE A 117 12.84 2.52 22.03
C ILE A 117 13.29 1.96 23.38
N SER A 118 14.01 0.84 23.36
CA SER A 118 14.57 0.24 24.57
C SER A 118 16.07 0.11 24.41
N VAL A 119 16.82 0.65 25.35
CA VAL A 119 18.27 0.56 25.40
C VAL A 119 18.67 -0.43 26.49
N TYR A 120 19.38 -1.47 26.11
CA TYR A 120 19.89 -2.48 27.02
C TYR A 120 21.38 -2.24 27.28
N THR A 121 21.76 -2.27 28.54
CA THR A 121 23.13 -2.10 28.95
C THR A 121 23.58 -3.25 29.87
N SER A 122 24.85 -3.59 29.84
CA SER A 122 25.45 -4.53 30.78
C SER A 122 25.97 -3.86 32.06
N ASN A 123 25.71 -2.56 32.24
CA ASN A 123 26.16 -1.82 33.42
C ASN A 123 25.32 -2.22 34.65
N PRO A 124 25.93 -2.88 35.67
CA PRO A 124 25.22 -3.36 36.85
C PRO A 124 24.75 -2.24 37.79
N THR A 125 25.22 -1.00 37.57
CA THR A 125 24.83 0.16 38.38
C THR A 125 23.62 0.89 37.86
N LEU A 126 23.10 0.46 36.69
CA LEU A 126 21.85 0.97 36.10
C LEU A 126 20.68 0.02 36.37
N PRO A 127 19.48 0.53 36.68
CA PRO A 127 18.30 -0.29 36.77
C PRO A 127 17.99 -0.94 35.40
N GLN A 128 17.59 -2.21 35.43
CA GLN A 128 17.26 -3.01 34.24
C GLN A 128 15.77 -3.26 34.16
N ASP A 129 14.91 -2.22 34.26
CA ASP A 129 13.45 -2.35 34.20
C ASP A 129 12.90 -2.15 32.79
#